data_a607a80754fede2e9a120b58df425368
#
_entry.id   a607a80754fede2e9a120b58df425368
#
_cell.length_a   1.000
_cell.length_b   1.000
_cell.length_c   1.000
_cell.angle_alpha   90.00
_cell.angle_beta   90.00
_cell.angle_gamma   90.00
#
_symmetry.space_group_name_H-M   'P 1'
#
loop_
_entity.id
_entity.type
_entity.pdbx_description
1 polymer ?
#
loop_
_entity_poly.entity_id
_entity_poly.type
_entity_poly.pdbx_seq_one_letter_code
_entity_poly.pdbx_strand_id
1 'polypeptide(L)'
;MEIIIEAIQIAEAFNIKKFRAEFDNEAFSGSTSEVFYALNDSNRYLYVFDYGVVVFGNYDSIAKSKFIDYIKNYATTTVDLNLFEEYRIKLDKSISKVLVKDDYVTVPHIEAAIVGIVMLNIIQSVALEYYEVLTGELISSSKHYIVELEKKGKLSISKTNLLKYIGKVLNVKNSIVDNLYILDDPNLVWDNEELNLLNRRLKLNFDINPRFKDLDYRLQIVENNLTLFTDVLNVRESTRLEWVIIILIVLEIIIALFLH
;
A
#
# COMPACT_ATOMS: atom_id res chain seq x y z
N MET A 1 24.15 15.78 17.23
CA MET A 1 23.08 14.89 17.68
C MET A 1 22.42 14.32 16.43
N GLU A 2 22.13 13.02 16.44
CA GLU A 2 21.50 12.34 15.31
C GLU A 2 20.34 11.51 15.84
N ILE A 3 19.23 11.44 15.08
CA ILE A 3 18.07 10.57 15.36
C ILE A 3 17.98 9.61 14.19
N ILE A 4 18.00 8.31 14.48
CA ILE A 4 17.77 7.26 13.47
C ILE A 4 16.29 6.94 13.45
N ILE A 5 15.70 7.03 12.27
CA ILE A 5 14.29 6.73 12.01
C ILE A 5 14.23 5.45 11.18
N GLU A 6 13.41 4.50 11.59
CA GLU A 6 13.21 3.23 10.90
C GLU A 6 11.71 2.96 10.75
N ALA A 7 11.24 2.84 9.53
CA ALA A 7 9.86 2.49 9.21
C ALA A 7 9.77 1.03 8.76
N ILE A 8 8.75 0.31 9.20
CA ILE A 8 8.56 -1.11 8.91
C ILE A 8 7.09 -1.38 8.61
N GLN A 9 6.81 -2.07 7.48
CA GLN A 9 5.48 -2.64 7.20
C GLN A 9 5.34 -3.95 7.97
N ILE A 10 4.40 -4.02 8.91
CA ILE A 10 4.20 -5.17 9.80
C ILE A 10 2.92 -5.94 9.46
N ALA A 11 1.88 -5.22 9.04
CA ALA A 11 0.56 -5.80 8.80
C ALA A 11 -0.11 -5.13 7.60
N GLU A 12 -1.22 -5.70 7.10
CA GLU A 12 -2.10 -5.03 6.13
C GLU A 12 -2.84 -3.86 6.77
N ALA A 13 -3.28 -4.04 8.03
CA ALA A 13 -3.92 -2.98 8.80
C ALA A 13 -3.79 -3.20 10.31
N PHE A 14 -3.85 -2.08 11.07
CA PHE A 14 -3.96 -2.08 12.53
C PHE A 14 -5.27 -1.47 13.01
N ASN A 15 -5.80 -2.01 14.10
CA ASN A 15 -6.88 -1.37 14.84
C ASN A 15 -6.33 -0.26 15.76
N ILE A 16 -6.12 0.94 15.19
CA ILE A 16 -5.56 2.09 15.90
C ILE A 16 -6.41 2.49 17.11
N LYS A 17 -7.75 2.41 17.00
CA LYS A 17 -8.64 2.75 18.12
C LYS A 17 -8.39 1.85 19.33
N LYS A 18 -8.28 0.53 19.11
CA LYS A 18 -7.99 -0.44 20.17
C LYS A 18 -6.59 -0.25 20.72
N PHE A 19 -5.57 -0.09 19.83
CA PHE A 19 -4.20 0.16 20.23
C PHE A 19 -4.08 1.39 21.13
N ARG A 20 -4.66 2.54 20.76
CA ARG A 20 -4.63 3.77 21.56
C ARG A 20 -5.30 3.64 22.91
N ALA A 21 -6.33 2.82 23.01
CA ALA A 21 -7.04 2.60 24.28
C ALA A 21 -6.25 1.76 25.30
N GLU A 22 -5.31 0.93 24.81
CA GLU A 22 -4.55 -0.01 25.61
C GLU A 22 -3.06 0.39 25.77
N PHE A 23 -2.57 1.31 24.95
CA PHE A 23 -1.18 1.80 25.03
C PHE A 23 -1.10 2.99 26.00
N ASP A 24 -0.46 2.74 27.15
CA ASP A 24 -0.38 3.69 28.29
C ASP A 24 0.70 4.79 28.07
N ASN A 25 0.52 5.58 27.02
CA ASN A 25 1.36 6.77 26.76
C ASN A 25 0.50 7.89 26.20
N GLU A 26 0.84 9.13 26.55
CA GLU A 26 0.18 10.31 26.01
C GLU A 26 0.63 10.57 24.57
N ALA A 27 -0.33 10.63 23.64
CA ALA A 27 -0.05 10.91 22.24
C ALA A 27 0.28 12.39 22.05
N PHE A 28 1.35 12.69 21.29
CA PHE A 28 1.67 14.04 20.86
C PHE A 28 0.63 14.56 19.84
N SER A 29 0.26 13.70 18.90
CA SER A 29 -0.81 13.95 17.93
C SER A 29 -1.43 12.65 17.46
N GLY A 30 -2.58 12.70 16.82
CA GLY A 30 -3.20 11.52 16.22
C GLY A 30 -4.62 11.76 15.73
N SER A 31 -5.06 10.88 14.87
CA SER A 31 -6.40 10.84 14.29
C SER A 31 -7.05 9.46 14.53
N THR A 32 -8.09 9.13 13.77
CA THR A 32 -8.68 7.79 13.75
C THR A 32 -7.77 6.76 13.06
N SER A 33 -6.87 7.22 12.20
CA SER A 33 -6.03 6.40 11.32
C SER A 33 -4.57 6.35 11.73
N GLU A 34 -4.14 7.24 12.63
CA GLU A 34 -2.74 7.36 13.00
C GLU A 34 -2.55 7.84 14.44
N VAL A 35 -1.38 7.56 15.01
CA VAL A 35 -0.99 8.11 16.31
C VAL A 35 0.52 8.27 16.43
N PHE A 36 0.93 9.48 16.84
CA PHE A 36 2.32 9.85 17.05
C PHE A 36 2.61 10.10 18.53
N TYR A 37 3.67 9.48 19.03
CA TYR A 37 4.17 9.61 20.38
C TYR A 37 5.57 10.21 20.37
N ALA A 38 5.76 11.29 21.12
CA ALA A 38 7.08 11.85 21.44
C ALA A 38 7.38 11.50 22.91
N LEU A 39 8.20 10.48 23.12
CA LEU A 39 8.51 9.96 24.46
C LEU A 39 9.69 10.75 25.05
N ASN A 40 9.39 11.90 25.63
CA ASN A 40 10.37 12.90 26.07
C ASN A 40 11.44 12.36 27.03
N ASP A 41 11.09 11.42 27.91
CA ASP A 41 12.01 10.87 28.91
C ASP A 41 13.15 10.03 28.30
N SER A 42 12.99 9.55 27.08
CA SER A 42 13.94 8.68 26.40
C SER A 42 14.43 9.19 25.04
N ASN A 43 14.01 10.38 24.62
CA ASN A 43 14.25 10.94 23.29
C ASN A 43 13.90 9.94 22.17
N ARG A 44 12.83 9.16 22.39
CA ARG A 44 12.28 8.17 21.47
C ARG A 44 11.00 8.69 20.84
N TYR A 45 10.78 8.25 19.61
CA TYR A 45 9.59 8.62 18.84
C TYR A 45 8.96 7.36 18.27
N LEU A 46 7.63 7.30 18.29
CA LEU A 46 6.87 6.19 17.76
C LEU A 46 5.71 6.73 16.94
N TYR A 47 5.56 6.27 15.71
CA TYR A 47 4.43 6.59 14.86
C TYR A 47 3.79 5.32 14.34
N VAL A 48 2.48 5.16 14.52
CA VAL A 48 1.72 3.98 14.11
C VAL A 48 0.58 4.40 13.22
N PHE A 49 0.44 3.71 12.09
CA PHE A 49 -0.62 3.96 11.11
C PHE A 49 -1.51 2.74 10.92
N ASP A 50 -2.79 2.98 10.62
CA ASP A 50 -3.79 1.93 10.47
C ASP A 50 -3.52 1.00 9.28
N TYR A 51 -2.83 1.45 8.24
CA TYR A 51 -2.39 0.61 7.12
C TYR A 51 -1.12 -0.23 7.39
N GLY A 52 -0.84 -0.51 8.66
CA GLY A 52 0.09 -1.53 9.08
C GLY A 52 1.57 -1.12 9.14
N VAL A 53 1.89 0.16 9.00
CA VAL A 53 3.26 0.69 9.15
C VAL A 53 3.50 1.21 10.56
N VAL A 54 4.67 0.88 11.09
CA VAL A 54 5.19 1.45 12.35
C VAL A 54 6.53 2.09 12.10
N VAL A 55 6.73 3.27 12.67
CA VAL A 55 8.01 3.99 12.60
C VAL A 55 8.58 4.22 13.99
N PHE A 56 9.84 3.92 14.12
CA PHE A 56 10.63 4.03 15.32
C PHE A 56 11.67 5.15 15.17
N GLY A 57 11.78 6.03 16.15
CA GLY A 57 12.85 7.00 16.27
C GLY A 57 13.70 6.71 17.50
N ASN A 58 15.00 6.49 17.33
CA ASN A 58 15.95 6.19 18.42
C ASN A 58 15.59 4.95 19.26
N TYR A 59 15.03 3.92 18.66
CA TYR A 59 14.81 2.64 19.34
C TYR A 59 16.00 1.71 19.14
N ASP A 60 16.40 1.00 20.21
CA ASP A 60 17.31 -0.13 20.11
C ASP A 60 16.59 -1.37 19.58
N SER A 61 17.35 -2.35 19.09
CA SER A 61 16.81 -3.57 18.46
C SER A 61 15.91 -4.39 19.38
N ILE A 62 16.19 -4.40 20.69
CA ILE A 62 15.42 -5.16 21.68
C ILE A 62 14.05 -4.49 21.90
N ALA A 63 14.05 -3.16 22.07
CA ALA A 63 12.82 -2.39 22.26
C ALA A 63 11.94 -2.44 21.00
N LYS A 64 12.54 -2.38 19.79
CA LYS A 64 11.81 -2.55 18.53
C LYS A 64 11.15 -3.92 18.45
N SER A 65 11.90 -5.00 18.68
CA SER A 65 11.37 -6.36 18.62
C SER A 65 10.20 -6.56 19.59
N LYS A 66 10.34 -6.10 20.83
CA LYS A 66 9.25 -6.17 21.83
C LYS A 66 8.02 -5.41 21.40
N PHE A 67 8.20 -4.21 20.83
CA PHE A 67 7.07 -3.42 20.35
C PHE A 67 6.42 -4.05 19.12
N ILE A 68 7.19 -4.60 18.19
CA ILE A 68 6.66 -5.32 17.02
C ILE A 68 5.79 -6.50 17.46
N ASP A 69 6.24 -7.29 18.42
CA ASP A 69 5.46 -8.41 18.96
C ASP A 69 4.19 -7.92 19.67
N TYR A 70 4.25 -6.79 20.36
CA TYR A 70 3.10 -6.19 21.01
C TYR A 70 2.06 -5.67 20.00
N ILE A 71 2.48 -4.91 18.97
CA ILE A 71 1.56 -4.28 18.02
C ILE A 71 0.86 -5.31 17.11
N LYS A 72 1.46 -6.49 16.89
CA LYS A 72 0.84 -7.60 16.16
C LYS A 72 -0.51 -8.06 16.75
N ASN A 73 -0.76 -7.84 18.05
CA ASN A 73 -2.05 -8.12 18.67
C ASN A 73 -3.19 -7.24 18.15
N TYR A 74 -2.87 -6.16 17.48
CA TYR A 74 -3.81 -5.20 16.88
C TYR A 74 -3.87 -5.30 15.36
N ALA A 75 -3.08 -6.22 14.76
CA ALA A 75 -3.04 -6.45 13.33
C ALA A 75 -4.24 -7.28 12.85
N THR A 76 -4.77 -6.95 11.68
CA THR A 76 -5.77 -7.78 10.98
C THR A 76 -5.11 -8.98 10.30
N THR A 77 -4.06 -8.72 9.53
CA THR A 77 -3.24 -9.72 8.81
C THR A 77 -1.79 -9.27 8.88
N THR A 78 -0.90 -10.13 9.33
CA THR A 78 0.54 -9.82 9.32
C THR A 78 1.11 -9.97 7.91
N VAL A 79 2.04 -9.08 7.55
CA VAL A 79 2.75 -9.09 6.26
C VAL A 79 4.12 -9.69 6.48
N ASP A 80 4.47 -10.71 5.69
CA ASP A 80 5.81 -11.34 5.72
C ASP A 80 6.67 -10.79 4.54
N LEU A 81 6.65 -9.48 4.38
CA LEU A 81 7.50 -8.76 3.44
C LEU A 81 8.51 -7.96 4.26
N ASN A 82 9.78 -8.11 3.95
CA ASN A 82 10.84 -7.37 4.63
C ASN A 82 10.95 -5.95 4.05
N LEU A 83 9.86 -5.17 4.19
CA LEU A 83 9.80 -3.79 3.74
C LEU A 83 10.13 -2.87 4.90
N PHE A 84 11.29 -2.23 4.80
CA PHE A 84 11.72 -1.27 5.79
C PHE A 84 12.55 -0.17 5.15
N GLU A 85 12.52 1.01 5.75
CA GLU A 85 13.33 2.16 5.32
C GLU A 85 13.98 2.80 6.54
N GLU A 86 15.27 3.16 6.41
CA GLU A 86 16.03 3.90 7.41
C GLU A 86 16.35 5.30 6.89
N TYR A 87 16.15 6.29 7.74
CA TYR A 87 16.49 7.68 7.45
C TYR A 87 17.02 8.38 8.70
N ARG A 88 17.80 9.44 8.54
CA ARG A 88 18.48 10.09 9.68
C ARG A 88 18.15 11.57 9.76
N ILE A 89 17.94 12.04 10.97
CA ILE A 89 17.83 13.47 11.26
C ILE A 89 19.10 13.92 11.94
N LYS A 90 19.84 14.85 11.32
CA LYS A 90 21.08 15.43 11.84
C LYS A 90 20.82 16.85 12.31
N LEU A 91 21.27 17.17 13.53
CA LEU A 91 21.22 18.52 14.06
C LEU A 91 22.49 19.30 13.69
N ASP A 92 22.31 20.42 13.01
CA ASP A 92 23.38 21.39 12.77
C ASP A 92 22.85 22.83 13.03
N LYS A 93 23.24 23.41 14.16
CA LYS A 93 22.82 24.75 14.56
C LYS A 93 23.43 25.87 13.72
N SER A 94 24.39 25.57 12.84
CA SER A 94 25.05 26.57 11.99
C SER A 94 24.24 26.88 10.72
N ILE A 95 23.31 26.03 10.35
CA ILE A 95 22.45 26.22 9.18
C ILE A 95 21.19 27.00 9.54
N SER A 96 20.69 27.78 8.59
CA SER A 96 19.43 28.54 8.73
C SER A 96 18.25 27.89 7.99
N LYS A 97 18.50 26.86 7.19
CA LYS A 97 17.49 26.18 6.38
C LYS A 97 17.72 24.68 6.37
N VAL A 98 16.64 23.92 6.36
CA VAL A 98 16.69 22.45 6.26
C VAL A 98 17.38 22.01 4.96
N LEU A 99 18.23 20.98 5.05
CA LEU A 99 18.91 20.35 3.91
C LEU A 99 18.50 18.88 3.85
N VAL A 100 17.76 18.51 2.83
CA VAL A 100 17.31 17.12 2.56
C VAL A 100 18.29 16.46 1.62
N LYS A 101 18.69 15.24 1.94
CA LYS A 101 19.55 14.34 1.17
C LYS A 101 18.89 12.95 1.11
N ASP A 102 19.44 12.06 0.30
CA ASP A 102 18.84 10.74 0.03
C ASP A 102 18.66 9.90 1.30
N ASP A 103 19.63 9.94 2.23
CA ASP A 103 19.67 9.12 3.45
C ASP A 103 19.55 9.91 4.77
N TYR A 104 19.50 11.24 4.71
CA TYR A 104 19.35 12.07 5.90
C TYR A 104 18.81 13.48 5.61
N VAL A 105 18.25 14.09 6.64
CA VAL A 105 17.95 15.52 6.66
C VAL A 105 18.77 16.21 7.73
N THR A 106 19.29 17.40 7.41
CA THR A 106 19.93 18.28 8.41
C THR A 106 18.98 19.41 8.76
N VAL A 107 18.76 19.61 10.06
CA VAL A 107 17.84 20.61 10.63
C VAL A 107 18.57 21.53 11.61
N PRO A 108 18.17 22.82 11.73
CA PRO A 108 18.79 23.77 12.67
C PRO A 108 18.42 23.51 14.13
N HIS A 109 17.28 22.88 14.37
CA HIS A 109 16.78 22.48 15.69
C HIS A 109 15.94 21.20 15.58
N ILE A 110 15.80 20.46 16.69
CA ILE A 110 14.98 19.26 16.76
C ILE A 110 13.77 19.54 17.64
N GLU A 111 12.59 19.39 17.04
CA GLU A 111 11.30 19.46 17.70
C GLU A 111 10.45 18.25 17.30
N ALA A 112 9.50 17.84 18.15
CA ALA A 112 8.63 16.70 17.87
C ALA A 112 7.88 16.85 16.53
N ALA A 113 7.48 18.07 16.17
CA ALA A 113 6.82 18.34 14.89
C ALA A 113 7.72 18.04 13.69
N ILE A 114 9.00 18.45 13.73
CA ILE A 114 9.98 18.17 12.68
C ILE A 114 10.19 16.64 12.53
N VAL A 115 10.38 15.94 13.66
CA VAL A 115 10.54 14.48 13.68
C VAL A 115 9.29 13.81 13.12
N GLY A 116 8.09 14.26 13.53
CA GLY A 116 6.82 13.75 13.02
C GLY A 116 6.67 13.88 11.50
N ILE A 117 7.06 15.03 10.92
CA ILE A 117 7.02 15.26 9.46
C ILE A 117 8.01 14.33 8.74
N VAL A 118 9.21 14.13 9.26
CA VAL A 118 10.18 13.18 8.67
C VAL A 118 9.63 11.76 8.73
N MET A 119 9.14 11.32 9.90
CA MET A 119 8.56 10.00 10.08
C MET A 119 7.37 9.77 9.14
N LEU A 120 6.49 10.76 8.98
CA LEU A 120 5.34 10.69 8.07
C LEU A 120 5.78 10.41 6.62
N ASN A 121 6.79 11.13 6.11
CA ASN A 121 7.23 10.95 4.73
C ASN A 121 7.90 9.58 4.50
N ILE A 122 8.61 9.05 5.49
CA ILE A 122 9.18 7.69 5.42
C ILE A 122 8.06 6.64 5.44
N ILE A 123 7.02 6.85 6.25
CA ILE A 123 5.83 5.99 6.26
C ILE A 123 5.17 5.94 4.88
N GLN A 124 4.99 7.11 4.26
CA GLN A 124 4.43 7.21 2.91
C GLN A 124 5.26 6.42 1.90
N SER A 125 6.60 6.48 2.00
CA SER A 125 7.52 5.74 1.13
C SER A 125 7.37 4.22 1.31
N VAL A 126 7.41 3.72 2.54
CA VAL A 126 7.26 2.27 2.85
C VAL A 126 5.88 1.75 2.45
N ALA A 127 4.81 2.52 2.70
CA ALA A 127 3.46 2.14 2.29
C ALA A 127 3.31 2.08 0.77
N LEU A 128 3.91 3.02 0.03
CA LEU A 128 3.94 2.96 -1.44
C LEU A 128 4.70 1.73 -1.92
N GLU A 129 5.85 1.41 -1.33
CA GLU A 129 6.62 0.21 -1.69
C GLU A 129 5.78 -1.07 -1.50
N TYR A 130 5.02 -1.17 -0.42
CA TYR A 130 4.09 -2.28 -0.21
C TYR A 130 3.07 -2.41 -1.34
N TYR A 131 2.43 -1.31 -1.75
CA TYR A 131 1.47 -1.33 -2.85
C TYR A 131 2.13 -1.56 -4.22
N GLU A 132 3.37 -1.11 -4.41
CA GLU A 132 4.17 -1.39 -5.61
C GLU A 132 4.45 -2.90 -5.74
N VAL A 133 4.78 -3.59 -4.65
CA VAL A 133 4.95 -5.05 -4.62
C VAL A 133 3.64 -5.75 -4.98
N LEU A 134 2.53 -5.41 -4.31
CA LEU A 134 1.22 -6.02 -4.59
C LEU A 134 0.77 -5.80 -6.03
N THR A 135 0.93 -4.58 -6.55
CA THR A 135 0.57 -4.25 -7.93
C THR A 135 1.47 -4.96 -8.94
N GLY A 136 2.77 -5.11 -8.61
CA GLY A 136 3.72 -5.89 -9.40
C GLY A 136 3.30 -7.37 -9.55
N GLU A 137 2.80 -7.99 -8.48
CA GLU A 137 2.24 -9.35 -8.54
C GLU A 137 1.00 -9.43 -9.44
N LEU A 138 0.10 -8.42 -9.36
CA LEU A 138 -1.08 -8.36 -10.21
C LEU A 138 -0.70 -8.23 -11.69
N ILE A 139 0.25 -7.36 -12.03
CA ILE A 139 0.76 -7.22 -13.39
C ILE A 139 1.39 -8.52 -13.88
N SER A 140 2.22 -9.16 -13.06
CA SER A 140 2.87 -10.43 -13.42
C SER A 140 1.84 -11.53 -13.72
N SER A 141 0.80 -11.63 -12.89
CA SER A 141 -0.31 -12.55 -13.10
C SER A 141 -1.08 -12.25 -14.38
N SER A 142 -1.39 -10.97 -14.64
CA SER A 142 -2.05 -10.52 -15.87
C SER A 142 -1.21 -10.84 -17.11
N LYS A 143 0.10 -10.57 -17.08
CA LYS A 143 1.03 -10.87 -18.17
C LYS A 143 1.07 -12.35 -18.51
N HIS A 144 0.97 -13.23 -17.53
CA HIS A 144 0.89 -14.68 -17.76
C HIS A 144 -0.30 -15.05 -18.66
N TYR A 145 -1.49 -14.51 -18.39
CA TYR A 145 -2.69 -14.76 -19.20
C TYR A 145 -2.61 -14.13 -20.60
N ILE A 146 -1.98 -12.95 -20.72
CA ILE A 146 -1.76 -12.29 -22.02
C ILE A 146 -0.85 -13.14 -22.90
N VAL A 147 0.27 -13.65 -22.37
CA VAL A 147 1.19 -14.54 -23.12
C VAL A 147 0.50 -15.85 -23.51
N GLU A 148 -0.39 -16.37 -22.68
CA GLU A 148 -1.18 -17.55 -23.03
C GLU A 148 -2.16 -17.25 -24.18
N LEU A 149 -2.83 -16.12 -24.13
CA LEU A 149 -3.73 -15.66 -25.19
C LEU A 149 -2.97 -15.46 -26.51
N GLU A 150 -1.79 -14.84 -26.48
CA GLU A 150 -0.91 -14.67 -27.64
C GLU A 150 -0.52 -16.01 -28.27
N LYS A 151 -0.09 -16.99 -27.47
CA LYS A 151 0.43 -18.27 -27.96
C LYS A 151 -0.65 -19.25 -28.38
N LYS A 152 -1.79 -19.25 -27.72
CA LYS A 152 -2.83 -20.28 -27.89
C LYS A 152 -4.15 -19.77 -28.48
N GLY A 153 -4.31 -18.43 -28.59
CA GLY A 153 -5.57 -17.82 -28.99
C GLY A 153 -6.74 -18.08 -28.03
N LYS A 154 -6.43 -18.51 -26.80
CA LYS A 154 -7.45 -18.85 -25.78
C LYS A 154 -6.89 -18.65 -24.38
N LEU A 155 -7.77 -18.36 -23.42
CA LEU A 155 -7.46 -18.32 -22.00
C LEU A 155 -7.76 -19.66 -21.35
N SER A 156 -6.82 -20.20 -20.59
CA SER A 156 -7.01 -21.44 -19.82
C SER A 156 -7.57 -21.20 -18.42
N ILE A 157 -7.69 -19.92 -18.00
CA ILE A 157 -8.28 -19.57 -16.71
C ILE A 157 -9.75 -19.95 -16.66
N SER A 158 -10.19 -20.57 -15.56
CA SER A 158 -11.60 -20.83 -15.33
C SER A 158 -12.31 -19.54 -14.89
N LYS A 159 -13.64 -19.48 -15.12
CA LYS A 159 -14.48 -18.34 -14.68
C LYS A 159 -14.31 -18.07 -13.17
N THR A 160 -14.33 -19.12 -12.35
CA THR A 160 -14.13 -18.99 -10.90
C THR A 160 -12.79 -18.38 -10.54
N ASN A 161 -11.70 -18.80 -11.21
CA ASN A 161 -10.37 -18.24 -10.94
C ASN A 161 -10.24 -16.82 -11.45
N LEU A 162 -10.88 -16.47 -12.58
CA LEU A 162 -10.95 -15.10 -13.05
C LEU A 162 -11.69 -14.21 -12.04
N LEU A 163 -12.83 -14.64 -11.51
CA LEU A 163 -13.57 -13.91 -10.49
C LEU A 163 -12.75 -13.71 -9.21
N LYS A 164 -11.98 -14.71 -8.78
CA LYS A 164 -11.05 -14.57 -7.64
C LYS A 164 -9.95 -13.56 -7.93
N TYR A 165 -9.43 -13.56 -9.16
CA TYR A 165 -8.40 -12.59 -9.57
C TYR A 165 -8.98 -11.17 -9.63
N ILE A 166 -10.18 -10.98 -10.19
CA ILE A 166 -10.90 -9.71 -10.14
C ILE A 166 -11.08 -9.25 -8.69
N GLY A 167 -11.52 -10.14 -7.80
CA GLY A 167 -11.66 -9.82 -6.37
C GLY A 167 -10.33 -9.36 -5.74
N LYS A 168 -9.21 -10.04 -6.05
CA LYS A 168 -7.88 -9.63 -5.58
C LYS A 168 -7.52 -8.21 -6.08
N VAL A 169 -7.74 -7.92 -7.36
CA VAL A 169 -7.44 -6.60 -7.95
C VAL A 169 -8.29 -5.51 -7.29
N LEU A 170 -9.59 -5.73 -7.13
CA LEU A 170 -10.49 -4.78 -6.49
C LEU A 170 -10.12 -4.56 -5.02
N ASN A 171 -9.72 -5.61 -4.31
CA ASN A 171 -9.29 -5.49 -2.92
C ASN A 171 -8.05 -4.61 -2.78
N VAL A 172 -7.01 -4.85 -3.61
CA VAL A 172 -5.80 -4.01 -3.62
C VAL A 172 -6.14 -2.57 -3.98
N LYS A 173 -6.98 -2.35 -5.01
CA LYS A 173 -7.41 -1.01 -5.40
C LYS A 173 -8.16 -0.29 -4.27
N ASN A 174 -9.11 -0.96 -3.63
CA ASN A 174 -9.86 -0.38 -2.51
C ASN A 174 -8.92 -0.04 -1.35
N SER A 175 -7.96 -0.93 -1.01
CA SER A 175 -6.97 -0.64 0.03
C SER A 175 -6.13 0.60 -0.29
N ILE A 176 -5.75 0.81 -1.55
CA ILE A 176 -5.04 2.01 -1.97
C ILE A 176 -5.95 3.25 -1.86
N VAL A 177 -7.21 3.15 -2.29
CA VAL A 177 -8.18 4.26 -2.22
C VAL A 177 -8.51 4.61 -0.77
N ASP A 178 -8.73 3.61 0.08
CA ASP A 178 -9.01 3.80 1.51
C ASP A 178 -7.85 4.47 2.24
N ASN A 179 -6.62 4.26 1.75
CA ASN A 179 -5.39 4.82 2.29
C ASN A 179 -4.86 6.03 1.49
N LEU A 180 -5.69 6.63 0.61
CA LEU A 180 -5.30 7.83 -0.18
C LEU A 180 -4.89 9.03 0.67
N TYR A 181 -5.41 9.13 1.90
CA TYR A 181 -4.99 10.16 2.86
C TYR A 181 -3.48 10.06 3.21
N ILE A 182 -2.80 8.94 2.88
CA ILE A 182 -1.34 8.84 2.95
C ILE A 182 -0.65 9.97 2.19
N LEU A 183 -1.26 10.48 1.12
CA LEU A 183 -0.71 11.55 0.29
C LEU A 183 -1.00 12.94 0.82
N ASP A 184 -1.95 13.06 1.74
CA ASP A 184 -2.37 14.35 2.28
C ASP A 184 -1.25 15.00 3.09
N ASP A 185 -1.24 16.31 3.08
CA ASP A 185 -0.35 17.07 3.93
C ASP A 185 -0.93 17.13 5.35
N PRO A 186 -0.13 16.85 6.38
CA PRO A 186 -0.61 16.91 7.75
C PRO A 186 -0.97 18.34 8.14
N ASN A 187 -1.95 18.51 9.01
CA ASN A 187 -2.42 19.83 9.44
C ASN A 187 -1.28 20.72 9.99
N LEU A 188 -0.25 20.11 10.58
CA LEU A 188 0.93 20.80 11.13
C LEU A 188 1.70 21.64 10.11
N VAL A 189 1.61 21.34 8.79
CA VAL A 189 2.33 22.09 7.76
C VAL A 189 1.55 23.31 7.24
N TRP A 190 0.27 23.43 7.53
CA TRP A 190 -0.59 24.47 6.96
C TRP A 190 -0.29 25.85 7.57
N ASP A 191 0.03 25.87 8.84
CA ASP A 191 0.29 27.11 9.59
C ASP A 191 1.80 27.36 9.87
N ASN A 192 2.68 26.47 9.36
CA ASN A 192 4.12 26.56 9.59
C ASN A 192 4.90 26.40 8.26
N GLU A 193 5.46 27.51 7.77
CA GLU A 193 6.19 27.56 6.50
C GLU A 193 7.46 26.68 6.51
N GLU A 194 8.16 26.54 7.64
CA GLU A 194 9.35 25.70 7.77
C GLU A 194 8.98 24.22 7.64
N LEU A 195 7.93 23.77 8.34
CA LEU A 195 7.43 22.39 8.25
C LEU A 195 6.88 22.08 6.85
N ASN A 196 6.21 23.05 6.22
CA ASN A 196 5.73 22.90 4.84
C ASN A 196 6.89 22.71 3.86
N LEU A 197 7.92 23.55 3.98
CA LEU A 197 9.11 23.43 3.14
C LEU A 197 9.82 22.08 3.34
N LEU A 198 9.97 21.64 4.60
CA LEU A 198 10.53 20.33 4.94
C LEU A 198 9.71 19.21 4.30
N ASN A 199 8.39 19.20 4.51
CA ASN A 199 7.48 18.19 3.96
C ASN A 199 7.58 18.10 2.43
N ARG A 200 7.52 19.23 1.73
CA ARG A 200 7.64 19.26 0.27
C ARG A 200 8.98 18.72 -0.22
N ARG A 201 10.09 19.03 0.46
CA ARG A 201 11.42 18.51 0.09
C ARG A 201 11.54 17.02 0.33
N LEU A 202 10.98 16.51 1.42
CA LEU A 202 10.95 15.07 1.71
C LEU A 202 10.08 14.31 0.70
N LYS A 203 8.88 14.83 0.36
CA LYS A 203 8.02 14.24 -0.69
C LYS A 203 8.74 14.16 -2.04
N LEU A 204 9.56 15.16 -2.37
CA LEU A 204 10.39 15.11 -3.58
C LEU A 204 11.54 14.10 -3.45
N ASN A 205 12.20 14.03 -2.30
CA ASN A 205 13.31 13.12 -2.04
C ASN A 205 12.90 11.64 -2.12
N PHE A 206 11.71 11.32 -1.61
CA PHE A 206 11.15 9.97 -1.64
C PHE A 206 10.31 9.66 -2.89
N ASP A 207 10.25 10.59 -3.84
CA ASP A 207 9.45 10.47 -5.07
C ASP A 207 7.96 10.08 -4.83
N ILE A 208 7.38 10.55 -3.72
CA ILE A 208 6.04 10.12 -3.27
C ILE A 208 4.99 10.28 -4.38
N ASN A 209 4.87 11.47 -4.97
CA ASN A 209 3.85 11.75 -5.98
C ASN A 209 4.10 11.03 -7.32
N PRO A 210 5.33 10.96 -7.88
CA PRO A 210 5.62 10.15 -9.06
C PRO A 210 5.33 8.66 -8.87
N ARG A 211 5.75 8.08 -7.74
CA ARG A 211 5.53 6.66 -7.42
C ARG A 211 4.04 6.34 -7.33
N PHE A 212 3.25 7.21 -6.68
CA PHE A 212 1.81 7.02 -6.61
C PHE A 212 1.14 7.06 -8.00
N LYS A 213 1.54 7.99 -8.87
CA LYS A 213 1.02 8.07 -10.24
C LYS A 213 1.37 6.82 -11.06
N ASP A 214 2.57 6.29 -10.90
CA ASP A 214 2.98 5.04 -11.56
C ASP A 214 2.16 3.85 -11.06
N LEU A 215 1.90 3.77 -9.76
CA LEU A 215 1.07 2.76 -9.14
C LEU A 215 -0.38 2.79 -9.68
N ASP A 216 -1.00 3.97 -9.76
CA ASP A 216 -2.34 4.15 -10.32
C ASP A 216 -2.38 3.73 -11.81
N TYR A 217 -1.39 4.12 -12.59
CA TYR A 217 -1.27 3.72 -13.99
C TYR A 217 -1.14 2.19 -14.15
N ARG A 218 -0.35 1.54 -13.31
CA ARG A 218 -0.22 0.06 -13.31
C ARG A 218 -1.54 -0.62 -12.98
N LEU A 219 -2.30 -0.10 -12.03
CA LEU A 219 -3.64 -0.62 -11.70
C LEU A 219 -4.60 -0.48 -12.88
N GLN A 220 -4.59 0.66 -13.56
CA GLN A 220 -5.42 0.85 -14.76
C GLN A 220 -5.08 -0.16 -15.86
N ILE A 221 -3.80 -0.50 -16.08
CA ILE A 221 -3.41 -1.55 -17.03
C ILE A 221 -4.01 -2.91 -16.62
N VAL A 222 -3.94 -3.27 -15.34
CA VAL A 222 -4.51 -4.53 -14.85
C VAL A 222 -6.02 -4.56 -15.05
N GLU A 223 -6.73 -3.47 -14.74
CA GLU A 223 -8.19 -3.37 -14.93
C GLU A 223 -8.60 -3.50 -16.41
N ASN A 224 -7.88 -2.86 -17.32
CA ASN A 224 -8.12 -3.00 -18.75
C ASN A 224 -7.93 -4.44 -19.23
N ASN A 225 -6.90 -5.13 -18.74
CA ASN A 225 -6.65 -6.53 -19.04
C ASN A 225 -7.77 -7.43 -18.49
N LEU A 226 -8.30 -7.14 -17.29
CA LEU A 226 -9.43 -7.89 -16.72
C LEU A 226 -10.70 -7.76 -17.55
N THR A 227 -11.00 -6.58 -18.06
CA THR A 227 -12.13 -6.34 -18.97
C THR A 227 -11.98 -7.21 -20.19
N LEU A 228 -10.82 -7.20 -20.87
CA LEU A 228 -10.54 -8.06 -22.02
C LEU A 228 -10.71 -9.55 -21.70
N PHE A 229 -10.18 -10.03 -20.56
CA PHE A 229 -10.30 -11.44 -20.17
C PHE A 229 -11.76 -11.85 -19.94
N THR A 230 -12.55 -10.96 -19.33
CA THR A 230 -13.97 -11.18 -19.09
C THR A 230 -14.72 -11.29 -20.41
N ASP A 231 -14.45 -10.42 -21.38
CA ASP A 231 -15.07 -10.41 -22.69
C ASP A 231 -14.74 -11.70 -23.47
N VAL A 232 -13.48 -12.13 -23.48
CA VAL A 232 -13.05 -13.38 -24.12
C VAL A 232 -13.76 -14.60 -23.52
N LEU A 233 -13.96 -14.66 -22.20
CA LEU A 233 -14.67 -15.75 -21.54
C LEU A 233 -16.19 -15.72 -21.84
N ASN A 234 -16.80 -14.54 -21.87
CA ASN A 234 -18.22 -14.39 -22.18
C ASN A 234 -18.53 -14.85 -23.61
N VAL A 235 -17.72 -14.45 -24.60
CA VAL A 235 -17.85 -14.92 -25.99
C VAL A 235 -17.76 -16.44 -26.05
N ARG A 236 -16.82 -17.06 -25.33
CA ARG A 236 -16.68 -18.52 -25.31
C ARG A 236 -17.89 -19.23 -24.70
N GLU A 237 -18.52 -18.68 -23.67
CA GLU A 237 -19.74 -19.24 -23.08
C GLU A 237 -20.92 -19.11 -24.04
N SER A 238 -21.11 -17.97 -24.70
CA SER A 238 -22.16 -17.75 -25.70
C SER A 238 -22.07 -18.77 -26.84
N THR A 239 -20.86 -18.92 -27.41
CA THR A 239 -20.63 -19.90 -28.50
C THR A 239 -20.94 -21.35 -28.08
N ARG A 240 -20.67 -21.74 -26.84
CA ARG A 240 -21.03 -23.06 -26.32
C ARG A 240 -22.55 -23.26 -26.26
N LEU A 241 -23.30 -22.24 -25.79
CA LEU A 241 -24.75 -22.30 -25.72
C LEU A 241 -25.37 -22.38 -27.13
N GLU A 242 -24.82 -21.65 -28.09
CA GLU A 242 -25.24 -21.71 -29.49
C GLU A 242 -25.07 -23.13 -30.06
N TRP A 243 -23.89 -23.75 -29.81
CA TRP A 243 -23.67 -25.16 -30.24
C TRP A 243 -24.64 -26.15 -29.59
N VAL A 244 -24.97 -25.99 -28.32
CA VAL A 244 -25.95 -26.81 -27.61
C VAL A 244 -27.32 -26.70 -28.28
N ILE A 245 -27.76 -25.47 -28.61
CA ILE A 245 -29.03 -25.21 -29.29
C ILE A 245 -29.02 -25.86 -30.67
N ILE A 246 -27.94 -25.70 -31.45
CA ILE A 246 -27.81 -26.31 -32.77
C ILE A 246 -27.92 -27.86 -32.69
N ILE A 247 -27.23 -28.47 -31.73
CA ILE A 247 -27.29 -29.93 -31.51
C ILE A 247 -28.71 -30.38 -31.17
N LEU A 248 -29.43 -29.67 -30.31
CA LEU A 248 -30.81 -29.98 -29.94
C LEU A 248 -31.75 -29.88 -31.12
N ILE A 249 -31.63 -28.86 -31.97
CA ILE A 249 -32.42 -28.71 -33.19
C ILE A 249 -32.14 -29.87 -34.17
N VAL A 250 -30.87 -30.23 -34.38
CA VAL A 250 -30.50 -31.36 -35.25
C VAL A 250 -31.10 -32.66 -34.73
N LEU A 251 -31.08 -32.88 -33.43
CA LEU A 251 -31.61 -34.06 -32.77
C LEU A 251 -33.14 -34.15 -32.93
N GLU A 252 -33.84 -33.00 -32.79
CA GLU A 252 -35.30 -32.89 -33.02
C GLU A 252 -35.66 -33.24 -34.47
N ILE A 253 -34.91 -32.72 -35.45
CA ILE A 253 -35.13 -33.01 -36.87
C ILE A 253 -34.93 -34.51 -37.16
N ILE A 254 -33.89 -35.15 -36.60
CA ILE A 254 -33.62 -36.57 -36.76
C ILE A 254 -34.78 -37.40 -36.18
N ILE A 255 -35.23 -37.08 -34.98
CA ILE A 255 -36.37 -37.75 -34.32
C ILE A 255 -37.64 -37.62 -35.18
N ALA A 256 -37.95 -36.43 -35.68
CA ALA A 256 -39.10 -36.21 -36.53
C ALA A 256 -39.07 -37.01 -37.84
N LEU A 257 -37.87 -37.18 -38.43
CA LEU A 257 -37.68 -38.00 -39.67
C LEU A 257 -37.79 -39.49 -39.44
N PHE A 258 -37.45 -40.01 -38.26
CA PHE A 258 -37.50 -41.43 -37.94
C PHE A 258 -38.81 -41.88 -37.26
N LEU A 259 -39.61 -40.95 -36.77
CA LEU A 259 -40.91 -41.25 -36.13
C LEU A 259 -42.12 -41.02 -37.09
N HIS A 260 -41.87 -40.56 -38.29
CA HIS A 260 -42.81 -40.48 -39.39
C HIS A 260 -42.42 -41.49 -40.51
#